data_4aa5c747860f67eb54121ed653345a75
#
_entry.id   4aa5c747860f67eb54121ed653345a75
#
_cell.length_a   1.000
_cell.length_b   1.000
_cell.length_c   1.000
_cell.angle_alpha   90.00
_cell.angle_beta   90.00
_cell.angle_gamma   90.00
#
_symmetry.space_group_name_H-M   'P 1'
#
loop_
_entity.id
_entity.type
_entity.pdbx_description
1 polymer ?
#
loop_
_entity_poly.entity_id
_entity_poly.type
_entity_poly.pdbx_seq_one_letter_code
_entity_poly.pdbx_strand_id
1 'polypeptide(L)'
;MAYNNDKIRKSENKKGASLRNPAPSLRGRAGGEAALKDGWAADIAEAVKVMKQGGVILYPTDTVWGIGCDATNAEAVKRVYEIKKRDDSKALICLIDSDKRISRYIRNVPDVAWDLLNIATKPTTVILDNASGLAKNLVAEDGSIAMRVTKEAFSKELCYRMQKPIVSTSANISGEPAAQNYRDIAPELLEAVDYVCKSRRNEHEPHVPSSIIKLAGNGEVTVIRK
;
A
#
# COMPACT_ATOMS: atom_id res chain seq x y z
N MET A 1 35.92 -26.61 70.08
CA MET A 1 34.63 -26.91 70.68
C MET A 1 33.69 -27.10 69.54
N ALA A 2 33.52 -28.23 68.94
CA ALA A 2 32.75 -29.43 69.32
C ALA A 2 31.23 -29.10 69.49
N TYR A 3 30.48 -29.66 68.58
CA TYR A 3 29.35 -30.59 68.64
C TYR A 3 28.53 -30.43 67.34
N ASN A 4 28.55 -31.29 66.40
CA ASN A 4 27.96 -32.63 66.21
C ASN A 4 26.50 -32.69 66.55
N ASN A 5 25.59 -32.91 65.57
CA ASN A 5 24.83 -34.16 65.48
C ASN A 5 23.96 -34.29 64.24
N ASP A 6 24.12 -35.43 63.60
CA ASP A 6 23.27 -36.09 62.65
C ASP A 6 21.79 -36.22 63.08
N LYS A 7 20.90 -36.20 62.11
CA LYS A 7 19.89 -37.28 61.98
C LYS A 7 19.31 -37.33 60.59
N ILE A 8 19.58 -38.43 59.99
CA ILE A 8 18.96 -39.05 58.83
C ILE A 8 17.44 -39.17 58.95
N ARG A 9 16.67 -38.87 57.89
CA ARG A 9 15.56 -39.75 57.50
C ARG A 9 15.23 -39.57 56.04
N LYS A 10 15.28 -40.72 55.35
CA LYS A 10 14.79 -41.03 54.01
C LYS A 10 13.25 -40.85 54.00
N SER A 11 12.73 -40.34 52.88
CA SER A 11 11.57 -41.00 52.20
C SER A 11 11.26 -40.28 50.89
N GLU A 12 11.35 -41.04 49.83
CA GLU A 12 10.36 -41.26 48.76
C GLU A 12 10.18 -40.21 47.63
N ASN A 13 10.77 -40.55 46.59
CA ASN A 13 10.43 -40.55 45.20
C ASN A 13 8.92 -40.26 44.89
N LYS A 14 8.59 -39.09 44.35
CA LYS A 14 7.39 -38.94 43.49
C LYS A 14 7.78 -38.13 42.27
N LYS A 15 7.72 -38.80 41.12
CA LYS A 15 7.75 -38.30 39.78
C LYS A 15 6.79 -37.11 39.63
N GLY A 16 7.28 -35.90 39.44
CA GLY A 16 6.50 -34.73 39.05
C GLY A 16 6.80 -34.42 37.59
N ALA A 17 5.85 -34.66 36.73
CA ALA A 17 5.91 -34.40 35.30
C ALA A 17 6.21 -32.94 35.04
N SER A 18 7.23 -32.71 34.23
CA SER A 18 7.54 -31.41 33.61
C SER A 18 6.33 -30.93 32.80
N LEU A 19 5.59 -29.99 33.34
CA LEU A 19 4.61 -29.20 32.60
C LEU A 19 5.39 -28.29 31.65
N ARG A 20 5.65 -28.76 30.43
CA ARG A 20 6.00 -27.90 29.33
C ARG A 20 4.80 -27.02 29.07
N ASN A 21 4.92 -25.72 29.38
CA ASN A 21 3.98 -24.74 28.88
C ASN A 21 3.93 -24.85 27.37
N PRO A 22 2.75 -25.04 26.76
CA PRO A 22 2.65 -24.95 25.32
C PRO A 22 2.96 -23.53 24.90
N ALA A 23 3.76 -23.37 23.84
CA ALA A 23 4.02 -22.08 23.21
C ALA A 23 2.69 -21.37 22.95
N PRO A 24 2.62 -20.02 23.11
CA PRO A 24 1.39 -19.29 22.85
C PRO A 24 0.98 -19.54 21.41
N SER A 25 -0.20 -20.13 21.25
CA SER A 25 -0.83 -20.36 19.96
C SER A 25 -0.96 -19.02 19.24
N LEU A 26 -0.55 -18.97 17.96
CA LEU A 26 -0.75 -17.84 17.05
C LEU A 26 -2.24 -17.61 16.71
N ARG A 27 -3.11 -17.64 17.73
CA ARG A 27 -4.52 -17.24 17.65
C ARG A 27 -4.68 -15.88 18.31
N GLY A 28 -4.43 -14.82 17.55
CA GLY A 28 -4.56 -13.44 18.05
C GLY A 28 -4.27 -12.40 16.99
N ARG A 29 -4.73 -12.58 15.76
CA ARG A 29 -4.83 -11.52 14.75
C ARG A 29 -6.25 -11.45 14.18
N ALA A 30 -7.23 -11.38 15.06
CA ALA A 30 -8.58 -10.93 14.72
C ALA A 30 -8.63 -9.42 15.00
N GLY A 31 -8.00 -8.64 14.12
CA GLY A 31 -8.06 -7.18 14.09
C GLY A 31 -8.39 -6.77 12.65
N GLY A 32 -9.70 -6.71 12.29
CA GLY A 32 -10.19 -5.92 11.18
C GLY A 32 -9.94 -6.43 9.76
N GLU A 33 -10.00 -7.73 9.49
CA GLU A 33 -10.31 -8.22 8.15
C GLU A 33 -11.81 -7.97 7.93
N ALA A 34 -12.16 -6.81 7.37
CA ALA A 34 -13.47 -6.67 6.75
C ALA A 34 -13.54 -7.75 5.67
N ALA A 35 -14.51 -8.68 5.78
CA ALA A 35 -14.70 -9.73 4.81
C ALA A 35 -14.77 -9.11 3.42
N LEU A 36 -13.85 -9.51 2.53
CA LEU A 36 -13.87 -9.05 1.15
C LEU A 36 -15.19 -9.47 0.51
N LYS A 37 -15.78 -8.60 -0.30
CA LYS A 37 -16.97 -8.93 -1.07
C LYS A 37 -16.68 -10.15 -1.95
N ASP A 38 -17.69 -10.98 -2.18
CA ASP A 38 -17.57 -12.16 -3.04
C ASP A 38 -16.97 -11.79 -4.41
N GLY A 39 -16.01 -12.57 -4.86
CA GLY A 39 -15.28 -12.34 -6.12
C GLY A 39 -14.05 -11.43 -6.04
N TRP A 40 -13.92 -10.58 -5.02
CA TRP A 40 -12.76 -9.67 -4.92
C TRP A 40 -11.44 -10.41 -4.71
N ALA A 41 -11.47 -11.50 -3.96
CA ALA A 41 -10.25 -12.27 -3.64
C ALA A 41 -9.57 -12.83 -4.90
N ALA A 42 -10.36 -13.36 -5.84
CA ALA A 42 -9.86 -13.90 -7.11
C ALA A 42 -9.39 -12.77 -8.06
N ASP A 43 -10.15 -11.68 -8.13
CA ASP A 43 -9.82 -10.49 -8.94
C ASP A 43 -8.49 -9.87 -8.49
N ILE A 44 -8.32 -9.67 -7.18
CA ILE A 44 -7.08 -9.17 -6.58
C ILE A 44 -5.92 -10.13 -6.83
N ALA A 45 -6.13 -11.45 -6.72
CA ALA A 45 -5.08 -12.44 -6.94
C ALA A 45 -4.55 -12.37 -8.38
N GLU A 46 -5.43 -12.24 -9.37
CA GLU A 46 -5.02 -12.11 -10.77
C GLU A 46 -4.32 -10.76 -11.03
N ALA A 47 -4.85 -9.65 -10.50
CA ALA A 47 -4.20 -8.33 -10.59
C ALA A 47 -2.77 -8.35 -10.01
N VAL A 48 -2.59 -8.96 -8.84
CA VAL A 48 -1.26 -9.10 -8.20
C VAL A 48 -0.32 -9.97 -9.06
N LYS A 49 -0.81 -11.07 -9.61
CA LYS A 49 -0.04 -11.95 -10.49
C LYS A 49 0.46 -11.19 -11.72
N VAL A 50 -0.42 -10.44 -12.39
CA VAL A 50 -0.06 -9.62 -13.56
C VAL A 50 0.99 -8.58 -13.19
N MET A 51 0.82 -7.83 -12.12
CA MET A 51 1.81 -6.82 -11.69
C MET A 51 3.16 -7.44 -11.32
N LYS A 52 3.19 -8.61 -10.65
CA LYS A 52 4.45 -9.32 -10.33
C LYS A 52 5.19 -9.81 -11.57
N GLN A 53 4.50 -9.98 -12.68
CA GLN A 53 5.07 -10.31 -13.99
C GLN A 53 5.51 -9.06 -14.80
N GLY A 54 5.39 -7.86 -14.20
CA GLY A 54 5.72 -6.59 -14.85
C GLY A 54 4.59 -5.99 -15.66
N GLY A 55 3.37 -6.51 -15.49
CA GLY A 55 2.18 -6.00 -16.19
C GLY A 55 1.61 -4.74 -15.56
N VAL A 56 0.76 -4.06 -16.35
CA VAL A 56 0.01 -2.87 -15.98
C VAL A 56 -1.46 -3.24 -15.83
N ILE A 57 -2.13 -2.72 -14.81
CA ILE A 57 -3.53 -2.99 -14.52
C ILE A 57 -4.39 -1.73 -14.50
N LEU A 58 -5.70 -1.88 -14.76
CA LEU A 58 -6.74 -0.94 -14.39
C LEU A 58 -7.50 -1.46 -13.17
N TYR A 59 -7.65 -0.63 -12.14
CA TYR A 59 -8.22 -1.05 -10.87
C TYR A 59 -8.98 0.07 -10.15
N PRO A 60 -10.00 -0.27 -9.34
CA PRO A 60 -10.72 0.71 -8.52
C PRO A 60 -9.88 1.14 -7.31
N THR A 61 -9.99 2.41 -6.94
CA THR A 61 -9.30 2.98 -5.78
C THR A 61 -10.26 3.69 -4.82
N ASP A 62 -9.72 4.32 -3.80
CA ASP A 62 -10.41 5.22 -2.86
C ASP A 62 -10.76 6.59 -3.47
N THR A 63 -10.33 6.83 -4.71
CA THR A 63 -10.60 8.06 -5.47
C THR A 63 -11.25 7.69 -6.80
N VAL A 64 -10.57 7.85 -7.91
CA VAL A 64 -11.03 7.47 -9.25
C VAL A 64 -10.41 6.12 -9.66
N TRP A 65 -10.93 5.48 -10.69
CA TRP A 65 -10.27 4.34 -11.32
C TRP A 65 -8.83 4.69 -11.70
N GLY A 66 -7.92 3.78 -11.40
CA GLY A 66 -6.48 4.00 -11.58
C GLY A 66 -5.85 3.04 -12.57
N ILE A 67 -4.78 3.52 -13.22
CA ILE A 67 -3.79 2.69 -13.90
C ILE A 67 -2.67 2.45 -12.89
N GLY A 68 -2.23 1.20 -12.76
CA GLY A 68 -1.18 0.83 -11.80
C GLY A 68 -0.28 -0.29 -12.24
N CYS A 69 0.91 -0.33 -11.61
CA CYS A 69 1.91 -1.36 -11.77
C CYS A 69 2.78 -1.46 -10.52
N ASP A 70 3.72 -2.41 -10.48
CA ASP A 70 4.77 -2.47 -9.45
C ASP A 70 5.63 -1.20 -9.49
N ALA A 71 5.57 -0.38 -8.45
CA ALA A 71 6.33 0.88 -8.35
C ALA A 71 7.86 0.68 -8.25
N THR A 72 8.32 -0.56 -8.11
CA THR A 72 9.77 -0.90 -8.11
C THR A 72 10.26 -1.37 -9.47
N ASN A 73 9.37 -1.54 -10.46
CA ASN A 73 9.69 -2.02 -11.81
C ASN A 73 9.72 -0.85 -12.80
N ALA A 74 10.92 -0.45 -13.24
CA ALA A 74 11.11 0.70 -14.12
C ALA A 74 10.46 0.52 -15.51
N GLU A 75 10.45 -0.71 -16.06
CA GLU A 75 9.80 -0.98 -17.35
C GLU A 75 8.28 -0.89 -17.26
N ALA A 76 7.69 -1.40 -16.17
CA ALA A 76 6.26 -1.28 -15.93
C ALA A 76 5.83 0.18 -15.72
N VAL A 77 6.63 0.96 -14.98
CA VAL A 77 6.42 2.41 -14.80
C VAL A 77 6.50 3.15 -16.13
N LYS A 78 7.50 2.85 -16.97
CA LYS A 78 7.61 3.43 -18.31
C LYS A 78 6.37 3.16 -19.15
N ARG A 79 5.86 1.93 -19.16
CA ARG A 79 4.60 1.59 -19.84
C ARG A 79 3.41 2.41 -19.34
N VAL A 80 3.31 2.70 -18.05
CA VAL A 80 2.24 3.57 -17.52
C VAL A 80 2.34 4.97 -18.10
N TYR A 81 3.54 5.56 -18.24
CA TYR A 81 3.72 6.85 -18.89
C TYR A 81 3.32 6.82 -20.37
N GLU A 82 3.73 5.78 -21.11
CA GLU A 82 3.40 5.56 -22.52
C GLU A 82 1.87 5.43 -22.74
N ILE A 83 1.20 4.57 -21.96
CA ILE A 83 -0.25 4.38 -22.01
C ILE A 83 -1.00 5.70 -21.77
N LYS A 84 -0.53 6.50 -20.82
CA LYS A 84 -1.15 7.80 -20.51
C LYS A 84 -0.75 8.91 -21.48
N LYS A 85 0.16 8.68 -22.41
CA LYS A 85 0.77 9.74 -23.24
C LYS A 85 1.26 10.89 -22.35
N ARG A 86 1.90 10.54 -21.23
CA ARG A 86 2.30 11.45 -20.17
C ARG A 86 3.80 11.65 -20.20
N ASP A 87 4.21 12.91 -20.05
CA ASP A 87 5.59 13.28 -19.80
C ASP A 87 6.07 12.67 -18.46
N ASP A 88 7.18 11.96 -18.45
CA ASP A 88 7.78 11.31 -17.28
C ASP A 88 8.29 12.31 -16.23
N SER A 89 8.46 13.59 -16.57
CA SER A 89 8.72 14.67 -15.62
C SER A 89 7.58 14.92 -14.62
N LYS A 90 6.36 14.42 -14.92
CA LYS A 90 5.19 14.59 -14.05
C LYS A 90 5.05 13.40 -13.12
N ALA A 91 5.36 13.59 -11.84
CA ALA A 91 5.29 12.56 -10.80
C ALA A 91 3.97 11.77 -10.78
N LEU A 92 4.07 10.46 -10.56
CA LEU A 92 2.95 9.55 -10.29
C LEU A 92 2.86 9.31 -8.79
N ILE A 93 1.69 8.85 -8.32
CA ILE A 93 1.46 8.53 -6.90
C ILE A 93 1.78 7.04 -6.67
N CYS A 94 2.41 6.73 -5.53
CA CYS A 94 2.55 5.38 -5.00
C CYS A 94 1.46 5.10 -3.96
N LEU A 95 0.67 4.06 -4.18
CA LEU A 95 -0.34 3.58 -3.24
C LEU A 95 0.24 2.48 -2.35
N ILE A 96 -0.06 2.52 -1.06
CA ILE A 96 0.35 1.52 -0.06
C ILE A 96 -0.81 1.20 0.90
N ASP A 97 -0.77 0.02 1.54
CA ASP A 97 -1.80 -0.47 2.46
C ASP A 97 -1.67 0.08 3.89
N SER A 98 -0.49 0.56 4.26
CA SER A 98 -0.19 1.00 5.63
C SER A 98 0.90 2.07 5.66
N ASP A 99 0.74 3.05 6.54
CA ASP A 99 1.73 4.07 6.88
C ASP A 99 3.08 3.45 7.30
N LYS A 100 3.05 2.36 8.06
CA LYS A 100 4.25 1.63 8.51
C LYS A 100 5.17 1.18 7.38
N ARG A 101 4.66 1.12 6.14
CA ARG A 101 5.48 0.79 4.96
C ARG A 101 6.23 1.99 4.39
N ILE A 102 5.84 3.22 4.71
CA ILE A 102 6.50 4.43 4.19
C ILE A 102 8.00 4.41 4.49
N SER A 103 8.39 4.05 5.71
CA SER A 103 9.80 4.01 6.15
C SER A 103 10.67 3.01 5.37
N ARG A 104 10.08 2.11 4.57
CA ARG A 104 10.85 1.22 3.69
C ARG A 104 11.30 1.91 2.42
N TYR A 105 10.63 3.01 2.05
CA TYR A 105 10.82 3.70 0.79
C TYR A 105 11.23 5.16 0.95
N ILE A 106 11.08 5.71 2.16
CA ILE A 106 11.45 7.10 2.49
C ILE A 106 12.42 7.08 3.64
N ARG A 107 13.59 7.69 3.44
CA ARG A 107 14.56 7.91 4.51
C ARG A 107 14.16 9.17 5.27
N ASN A 108 14.12 9.09 6.60
CA ASN A 108 13.80 10.23 7.47
C ASN A 108 12.42 10.85 7.19
N VAL A 109 11.36 10.06 7.40
CA VAL A 109 9.98 10.55 7.31
C VAL A 109 9.76 11.62 8.40
N PRO A 110 9.34 12.85 8.07
CA PRO A 110 9.05 13.87 9.07
C PRO A 110 7.92 13.44 10.00
N ASP A 111 7.99 13.79 11.31
CA ASP A 111 6.97 13.41 12.29
C ASP A 111 5.59 13.93 11.91
N VAL A 112 5.51 15.14 11.36
CA VAL A 112 4.26 15.74 10.85
C VAL A 112 3.57 14.89 9.78
N ALA A 113 4.32 14.04 9.05
CA ALA A 113 3.72 13.14 8.07
C ALA A 113 2.86 12.07 8.74
N TRP A 114 3.30 11.53 9.87
CA TRP A 114 2.55 10.54 10.65
C TRP A 114 1.26 11.13 11.21
N ASP A 115 1.34 12.33 11.79
CA ASP A 115 0.18 13.03 12.32
C ASP A 115 -0.84 13.30 11.23
N LEU A 116 -0.38 13.83 10.08
CA LEU A 116 -1.24 14.12 8.93
C LEU A 116 -1.94 12.86 8.40
N LEU A 117 -1.21 11.75 8.23
CA LEU A 117 -1.79 10.50 7.73
C LEU A 117 -2.78 9.87 8.72
N ASN A 118 -2.55 10.03 10.02
CA ASN A 118 -3.44 9.53 11.06
C ASN A 118 -4.75 10.32 11.15
N ILE A 119 -4.69 11.66 11.09
CA ILE A 119 -5.88 12.52 11.21
C ILE A 119 -6.67 12.67 9.91
N ALA A 120 -6.08 12.32 8.74
CA ALA A 120 -6.72 12.46 7.46
C ALA A 120 -8.00 11.60 7.36
N THR A 121 -9.14 12.27 7.21
CA THR A 121 -10.45 11.65 7.00
C THR A 121 -10.79 11.44 5.53
N LYS A 122 -10.09 12.15 4.62
CA LYS A 122 -10.22 12.05 3.16
C LYS A 122 -8.96 11.43 2.55
N PRO A 123 -9.03 10.88 1.33
CA PRO A 123 -7.84 10.43 0.62
C PRO A 123 -6.80 11.55 0.53
N THR A 124 -5.66 11.36 1.17
CA THR A 124 -4.58 12.36 1.25
C THR A 124 -3.29 11.75 0.74
N THR A 125 -2.68 12.44 -0.21
CA THR A 125 -1.36 12.11 -0.76
C THR A 125 -0.33 13.04 -0.15
N VAL A 126 0.76 12.47 0.34
CA VAL A 126 1.92 13.22 0.85
C VAL A 126 3.08 13.10 -0.10
N ILE A 127 3.72 14.21 -0.46
CA ILE A 127 4.98 14.23 -1.19
C ILE A 127 6.09 14.30 -0.15
N LEU A 128 7.00 13.33 -0.21
CA LEU A 128 8.09 13.13 0.75
C LEU A 128 9.42 13.08 0.01
N ASP A 129 10.45 13.68 0.59
CA ASP A 129 11.80 13.67 0.07
C ASP A 129 12.54 12.35 0.39
N ASN A 130 13.72 12.17 -0.21
CA ASN A 130 14.62 11.03 0.06
C ASN A 130 14.03 9.65 -0.24
N ALA A 131 13.33 9.53 -1.37
CA ALA A 131 12.80 8.26 -1.85
C ALA A 131 13.91 7.23 -2.13
N SER A 132 13.65 5.97 -1.82
CA SER A 132 14.58 4.87 -2.06
C SER A 132 13.84 3.56 -2.35
N GLY A 133 14.47 2.62 -3.06
CA GLY A 133 13.89 1.30 -3.33
C GLY A 133 12.72 1.31 -4.34
N LEU A 134 12.48 2.43 -5.02
CA LEU A 134 11.50 2.60 -6.09
C LEU A 134 12.19 2.65 -7.46
N ALA A 135 11.42 2.50 -8.52
CA ALA A 135 11.90 2.68 -9.89
C ALA A 135 12.44 4.11 -10.08
N LYS A 136 13.60 4.25 -10.71
CA LYS A 136 14.27 5.56 -10.87
C LYS A 136 13.44 6.56 -11.66
N ASN A 137 12.72 6.09 -12.68
CA ASN A 137 11.83 6.90 -13.51
C ASN A 137 10.49 7.25 -12.85
N LEU A 138 10.30 6.86 -11.59
CA LEU A 138 9.13 7.19 -10.78
C LEU A 138 9.44 8.29 -9.75
N VAL A 139 10.69 8.35 -9.30
CA VAL A 139 11.18 9.34 -8.34
C VAL A 139 11.46 10.65 -9.07
N ALA A 140 10.98 11.77 -8.53
CA ALA A 140 11.24 13.08 -9.11
C ALA A 140 12.73 13.46 -9.06
N GLU A 141 13.16 14.42 -9.88
CA GLU A 141 14.55 14.88 -9.94
C GLU A 141 15.09 15.38 -8.60
N ASP A 142 14.23 15.98 -7.78
CA ASP A 142 14.54 16.43 -6.41
C ASP A 142 14.60 15.28 -5.38
N GLY A 143 14.45 14.03 -5.83
CA GLY A 143 14.44 12.83 -4.97
C GLY A 143 13.13 12.63 -4.22
N SER A 144 12.08 13.41 -4.51
CA SER A 144 10.78 13.28 -3.86
C SER A 144 9.88 12.26 -4.56
N ILE A 145 8.88 11.78 -3.82
CA ILE A 145 7.83 10.87 -4.31
C ILE A 145 6.50 11.17 -3.62
N ALA A 146 5.41 11.06 -4.38
CA ALA A 146 4.06 11.17 -3.85
C ALA A 146 3.57 9.80 -3.35
N MET A 147 3.20 9.71 -2.08
CA MET A 147 2.70 8.47 -1.46
C MET A 147 1.32 8.66 -0.87
N ARG A 148 0.46 7.66 -0.99
CA ARG A 148 -0.87 7.64 -0.39
C ARG A 148 -1.13 6.30 0.31
N VAL A 149 -1.55 6.36 1.56
CA VAL A 149 -2.07 5.20 2.29
C VAL A 149 -3.55 5.05 1.94
N THR A 150 -3.90 3.96 1.25
CA THR A 150 -5.31 3.70 0.96
C THR A 150 -6.01 3.03 2.15
N LYS A 151 -7.21 3.52 2.46
CA LYS A 151 -8.09 2.96 3.50
C LYS A 151 -9.25 2.15 2.90
N GLU A 152 -9.43 2.22 1.58
CA GLU A 152 -10.49 1.52 0.85
C GLU A 152 -10.16 0.03 0.74
N ALA A 153 -11.14 -0.83 0.95
CA ALA A 153 -10.93 -2.25 1.20
C ALA A 153 -10.28 -3.00 0.00
N PHE A 154 -10.71 -2.72 -1.24
CA PHE A 154 -10.16 -3.39 -2.42
C PHE A 154 -8.70 -3.00 -2.66
N SER A 155 -8.44 -1.72 -2.80
CA SER A 155 -7.09 -1.21 -3.07
C SER A 155 -6.12 -1.46 -1.92
N LYS A 156 -6.60 -1.45 -0.67
CA LYS A 156 -5.81 -1.81 0.50
C LYS A 156 -5.37 -3.27 0.47
N GLU A 157 -6.29 -4.19 0.18
CA GLU A 157 -5.98 -5.62 0.07
C GLU A 157 -5.06 -5.90 -1.13
N LEU A 158 -5.27 -5.18 -2.25
CA LEU A 158 -4.39 -5.26 -3.42
C LEU A 158 -2.95 -4.88 -3.05
N CYS A 159 -2.75 -3.73 -2.39
CA CYS A 159 -1.44 -3.29 -1.91
C CYS A 159 -0.85 -4.26 -0.87
N TYR A 160 -1.68 -4.79 0.03
CA TYR A 160 -1.26 -5.76 1.02
C TYR A 160 -0.72 -7.04 0.37
N ARG A 161 -1.42 -7.62 -0.61
CA ARG A 161 -0.96 -8.84 -1.32
C ARG A 161 0.21 -8.60 -2.26
N MET A 162 0.30 -7.40 -2.82
CA MET A 162 1.45 -7.02 -3.64
C MET A 162 2.73 -6.93 -2.82
N GLN A 163 2.65 -6.57 -1.53
CA GLN A 163 3.77 -6.38 -0.59
C GLN A 163 4.76 -5.28 -1.00
N LYS A 164 4.44 -4.50 -2.03
CA LYS A 164 5.19 -3.39 -2.60
C LYS A 164 4.25 -2.23 -2.90
N PRO A 165 4.74 -0.99 -3.03
CA PRO A 165 3.92 0.11 -3.50
C PRO A 165 3.43 -0.15 -4.93
N ILE A 166 2.21 0.29 -5.20
CA ILE A 166 1.61 0.23 -6.52
C ILE A 166 1.56 1.64 -7.09
N VAL A 167 2.04 1.84 -8.30
CA VAL A 167 1.78 3.09 -9.03
C VAL A 167 0.28 3.30 -9.13
N SER A 168 -0.18 4.52 -8.88
CA SER A 168 -1.58 4.89 -8.96
C SER A 168 -1.73 6.23 -9.65
N THR A 169 -2.30 6.21 -10.83
CA THR A 169 -2.65 7.41 -11.59
C THR A 169 -4.03 7.24 -12.18
N SER A 170 -4.78 8.34 -12.39
CA SER A 170 -6.13 8.29 -12.93
C SER A 170 -6.21 7.61 -14.30
N ALA A 171 -7.30 6.85 -14.55
CA ALA A 171 -7.54 6.12 -15.77
C ALA A 171 -8.06 7.04 -16.91
N ASN A 172 -7.20 7.96 -17.35
CA ASN A 172 -7.44 8.89 -18.48
C ASN A 172 -6.13 9.19 -19.20
N ILE A 173 -6.17 9.61 -20.44
CA ILE A 173 -5.04 10.19 -21.17
C ILE A 173 -4.64 11.51 -20.46
N SER A 174 -3.36 11.82 -20.46
CA SER A 174 -2.85 13.02 -19.79
C SER A 174 -3.45 14.28 -20.42
N GLY A 175 -4.01 15.15 -19.58
CA GLY A 175 -4.68 16.37 -20.01
C GLY A 175 -6.19 16.23 -20.21
N GLU A 176 -6.71 15.02 -20.28
CA GLU A 176 -8.17 14.77 -20.34
C GLU A 176 -8.78 14.70 -18.94
N PRO A 177 -10.10 14.89 -18.80
CA PRO A 177 -10.82 14.68 -17.54
C PRO A 177 -10.65 13.24 -17.02
N ALA A 178 -10.52 13.08 -15.71
CA ALA A 178 -10.49 11.75 -15.08
C ALA A 178 -11.86 11.07 -15.24
N ALA A 179 -11.86 9.78 -15.61
CA ALA A 179 -13.05 8.95 -15.65
C ALA A 179 -13.70 8.90 -14.25
N GLN A 180 -14.97 9.25 -14.14
CA GLN A 180 -15.70 9.28 -12.88
C GLN A 180 -16.10 7.86 -12.44
N ASN A 181 -16.31 6.95 -13.38
CA ASN A 181 -16.65 5.56 -13.16
C ASN A 181 -16.04 4.67 -14.24
N TYR A 182 -16.20 3.35 -14.12
CA TYR A 182 -15.65 2.39 -15.07
C TYR A 182 -16.12 2.62 -16.52
N ARG A 183 -17.37 3.04 -16.73
CA ARG A 183 -17.96 3.20 -18.07
C ARG A 183 -17.40 4.42 -18.82
N ASP A 184 -16.85 5.37 -18.10
CA ASP A 184 -16.25 6.58 -18.69
C ASP A 184 -14.79 6.35 -19.10
N ILE A 185 -14.20 5.17 -18.80
CA ILE A 185 -12.83 4.86 -19.20
C ILE A 185 -12.79 4.63 -20.71
N ALA A 186 -11.92 5.36 -21.39
CA ALA A 186 -11.74 5.23 -22.82
C ALA A 186 -11.37 3.80 -23.23
N PRO A 187 -12.00 3.22 -24.29
CA PRO A 187 -11.71 1.87 -24.74
C PRO A 187 -10.23 1.61 -24.99
N GLU A 188 -9.50 2.59 -25.52
CA GLU A 188 -8.07 2.49 -25.79
C GLU A 188 -7.24 2.21 -24.51
N LEU A 189 -7.68 2.69 -23.35
CA LEU A 189 -7.01 2.40 -22.07
C LEU A 189 -7.33 0.99 -21.56
N LEU A 190 -8.56 0.50 -21.82
CA LEU A 190 -8.95 -0.87 -21.47
C LEU A 190 -8.14 -1.90 -22.27
N GLU A 191 -7.81 -1.58 -23.53
CA GLU A 191 -7.03 -2.44 -24.43
C GLU A 191 -5.51 -2.34 -24.19
N ALA A 192 -5.03 -1.20 -23.68
CA ALA A 192 -3.60 -0.95 -23.49
C ALA A 192 -3.00 -1.61 -22.25
N VAL A 193 -3.81 -2.06 -21.30
CA VAL A 193 -3.36 -2.69 -20.04
C VAL A 193 -3.43 -4.21 -20.11
N ASP A 194 -2.65 -4.88 -19.26
CA ASP A 194 -2.60 -6.35 -19.25
C ASP A 194 -3.74 -6.98 -18.45
N TYR A 195 -4.38 -6.21 -17.56
CA TYR A 195 -5.53 -6.67 -16.79
C TYR A 195 -6.44 -5.51 -16.37
N VAL A 196 -7.73 -5.73 -16.51
CA VAL A 196 -8.76 -4.81 -16.03
C VAL A 196 -9.55 -5.49 -14.92
N CYS A 197 -9.43 -4.99 -13.69
CA CYS A 197 -10.15 -5.53 -12.54
C CYS A 197 -11.65 -5.60 -12.79
N LYS A 198 -12.29 -6.68 -12.34
CA LYS A 198 -13.72 -6.96 -12.53
C LYS A 198 -14.58 -6.36 -11.43
N SER A 199 -13.98 -6.16 -10.26
CA SER A 199 -14.64 -5.62 -9.06
C SER A 199 -15.01 -4.15 -9.24
N ARG A 200 -16.10 -3.73 -8.63
CA ARG A 200 -16.58 -2.33 -8.55
C ARG A 200 -16.90 -1.64 -9.90
N ARG A 201 -17.08 -2.40 -10.98
CA ARG A 201 -17.45 -1.82 -12.30
C ARG A 201 -18.85 -1.22 -12.36
N ASN A 202 -19.72 -1.60 -11.42
CA ASN A 202 -21.10 -1.13 -11.34
C ASN A 202 -21.30 0.02 -10.33
N GLU A 203 -20.22 0.57 -9.79
CA GLU A 203 -20.29 1.75 -8.94
C GLU A 203 -20.41 3.01 -9.81
N HIS A 204 -21.35 3.88 -9.44
CA HIS A 204 -21.68 5.10 -10.19
C HIS A 204 -21.49 6.38 -9.37
N GLU A 205 -21.10 6.23 -8.10
CA GLU A 205 -20.86 7.38 -7.24
C GLU A 205 -19.68 8.21 -7.76
N PRO A 206 -19.80 9.52 -7.83
CA PRO A 206 -18.71 10.37 -8.26
C PRO A 206 -17.61 10.36 -7.21
N HIS A 207 -16.39 10.19 -7.66
CA HIS A 207 -15.21 10.21 -6.82
C HIS A 207 -14.39 11.48 -7.07
N VAL A 208 -13.80 12.02 -6.01
CA VAL A 208 -12.91 13.17 -6.09
C VAL A 208 -11.45 12.73 -5.95
N PRO A 209 -10.52 13.40 -6.64
CA PRO A 209 -9.10 13.17 -6.45
C PRO A 209 -8.66 13.42 -5.01
N SER A 210 -7.55 12.79 -4.57
CA SER A 210 -6.97 13.03 -3.25
C SER A 210 -6.51 14.47 -3.07
N SER A 211 -6.49 14.98 -1.84
CA SER A 211 -5.67 16.15 -1.50
C SER A 211 -4.19 15.81 -1.69
N ILE A 212 -3.35 16.80 -2.01
CA ILE A 212 -1.90 16.62 -2.16
C ILE A 212 -1.18 17.65 -1.31
N ILE A 213 -0.31 17.19 -0.42
CA ILE A 213 0.46 17.99 0.50
C ILE A 213 1.93 17.64 0.37
N LYS A 214 2.80 18.62 0.13
CA LYS A 214 4.26 18.42 0.15
C LYS A 214 4.78 18.71 1.55
N LEU A 215 5.58 17.80 2.08
CA LEU A 215 6.26 17.89 3.36
C LEU A 215 7.76 17.90 3.11
N ALA A 216 8.39 19.06 3.25
CA ALA A 216 9.83 19.16 3.12
C ALA A 216 10.54 18.66 4.39
N GLY A 217 11.78 18.19 4.24
CA GLY A 217 12.59 17.66 5.35
C GLY A 217 12.84 18.68 6.48
N ASN A 218 12.67 19.99 6.24
CA ASN A 218 12.75 21.06 7.24
C ASN A 218 11.44 21.27 8.01
N GLY A 219 10.40 20.47 7.75
CA GLY A 219 9.08 20.59 8.38
C GLY A 219 8.11 21.55 7.69
N GLU A 220 8.49 22.16 6.57
CA GLU A 220 7.59 23.00 5.79
C GLU A 220 6.47 22.19 5.16
N VAL A 221 5.24 22.71 5.26
CA VAL A 221 4.02 22.07 4.76
C VAL A 221 3.43 22.93 3.64
N THR A 222 3.36 22.39 2.44
CA THR A 222 2.78 23.08 1.27
C THR A 222 1.59 22.29 0.72
N VAL A 223 0.42 22.95 0.65
CA VAL A 223 -0.79 22.37 0.03
C VAL A 223 -0.73 22.57 -1.48
N ILE A 224 -0.56 21.48 -2.24
CA ILE A 224 -0.51 21.49 -3.71
C ILE A 224 -1.92 21.39 -4.29
N ARG A 225 -2.79 20.57 -3.67
CA ARG A 225 -4.19 20.40 -4.07
C ARG A 225 -5.05 20.09 -2.85
N LYS A 226 -6.20 20.76 -2.76
CA LYS A 226 -7.22 20.51 -1.72
C LYS A 226 -8.19 19.43 -2.14
#